data_21e8129f4f9b074a2c5a60418e6602aa
#
_entry.id   21e8129f4f9b074a2c5a60418e6602aa
#
_cell.length_a   1.000
_cell.length_b   1.000
_cell.length_c   1.000
_cell.angle_alpha   90.00
_cell.angle_beta   90.00
_cell.angle_gamma   90.00
#
_symmetry.space_group_name_H-M   'P 1'
#
loop_
_entity.id
_entity.type
_entity.pdbx_description
1 polymer ?
#
loop_
_entity_poly.entity_id
_entity_poly.type
_entity_poly.pdbx_seq_one_letter_code
_entity_poly.pdbx_strand_id
1 'polypeptide(L)'
;MKPIFLTIIVLGSLFTQAQQGMITSKVFAWNDLIVAKDSSTYYMKMANGPTATLANLEMLVVELDPGKMPHPPQAHANVEELIIVKEGNLKVVTKANSTIIGPGGVALIMPGDEHTFENTGKVLTVYYVIRFKTKTPFNIERGNQTGGSFAGDWDNWSVQENVKGERREVFDRFTAAFQKMELHVTSLNPGQVSHNPHKHPQEEIILIRKGTALVLLGEGTQPAAAGDLIFFASDSLHALKNAGTTPLEYFALQFQ
;
A
#
# COMPACT_ATOMS: atom_id res chain seq x y z
N MET A 1 23.12 7.55 -66.68
CA MET A 1 23.16 7.42 -65.23
C MET A 1 21.75 7.47 -64.71
N LYS A 2 21.18 6.36 -64.22
CA LYS A 2 19.85 6.33 -63.60
C LYS A 2 19.99 6.48 -62.09
N PRO A 3 19.17 7.28 -61.40
CA PRO A 3 19.24 7.38 -59.95
C PRO A 3 18.60 6.14 -59.31
N ILE A 4 19.33 5.58 -58.34
CA ILE A 4 18.84 4.50 -57.46
C ILE A 4 18.09 5.17 -56.30
N PHE A 5 16.78 4.93 -56.24
CA PHE A 5 15.98 5.30 -55.06
C PHE A 5 16.14 4.26 -53.96
N LEU A 6 16.79 4.65 -52.88
CA LEU A 6 16.91 3.83 -51.68
C LEU A 6 15.63 4.00 -50.83
N THR A 7 14.76 2.98 -50.84
CA THR A 7 13.57 2.96 -49.99
C THR A 7 13.97 2.55 -48.57
N ILE A 8 13.99 3.49 -47.65
CA ILE A 8 14.19 3.21 -46.22
C ILE A 8 12.87 2.66 -45.64
N ILE A 9 12.83 1.36 -45.37
CA ILE A 9 11.73 0.73 -44.62
C ILE A 9 12.00 1.00 -43.12
N VAL A 10 11.25 1.94 -42.52
CA VAL A 10 11.24 2.12 -41.07
C VAL A 10 10.39 1.00 -40.49
N LEU A 11 11.01 -0.03 -39.96
CA LEU A 11 10.36 -1.03 -39.11
C LEU A 11 10.01 -0.33 -37.78
N GLY A 12 8.79 0.15 -37.71
CA GLY A 12 8.20 0.57 -36.44
C GLY A 12 8.04 -0.66 -35.53
N SER A 13 8.90 -0.77 -34.50
CA SER A 13 8.71 -1.75 -33.43
C SER A 13 7.44 -1.39 -32.67
N LEU A 14 6.35 -2.10 -32.96
CA LEU A 14 5.15 -2.14 -32.14
C LEU A 14 5.55 -2.81 -30.81
N PHE A 15 5.94 -2.02 -29.82
CA PHE A 15 5.94 -2.47 -28.43
C PHE A 15 4.48 -2.71 -28.05
N THR A 16 4.03 -3.94 -28.17
CA THR A 16 2.82 -4.39 -27.49
C THR A 16 3.11 -4.28 -25.99
N GLN A 17 2.57 -3.26 -25.33
CA GLN A 17 2.47 -3.29 -23.87
C GLN A 17 1.69 -4.56 -23.53
N ALA A 18 2.39 -5.54 -22.97
CA ALA A 18 1.73 -6.70 -22.40
C ALA A 18 0.72 -6.18 -21.39
N GLN A 19 -0.56 -6.44 -21.62
CA GLN A 19 -1.64 -6.07 -20.70
C GLN A 19 -1.33 -6.77 -19.38
N GLN A 20 -0.99 -6.01 -18.36
CA GLN A 20 -0.74 -6.57 -17.02
C GLN A 20 -1.98 -7.34 -16.58
N GLY A 21 -1.80 -8.61 -16.19
CA GLY A 21 -2.89 -9.45 -15.69
C GLY A 21 -3.53 -8.83 -14.45
N MET A 22 -4.78 -9.15 -14.21
CA MET A 22 -5.51 -8.72 -12.99
C MET A 22 -4.79 -9.26 -11.75
N ILE A 23 -4.61 -8.40 -10.74
CA ILE A 23 -4.09 -8.81 -9.44
C ILE A 23 -5.14 -9.68 -8.75
N THR A 24 -4.74 -10.89 -8.36
CA THR A 24 -5.56 -11.86 -7.63
C THR A 24 -5.07 -12.01 -6.20
N SER A 25 -5.85 -12.66 -5.34
CA SER A 25 -5.48 -12.92 -3.94
C SER A 25 -4.13 -13.62 -3.85
N LYS A 26 -3.17 -13.01 -3.12
CA LYS A 26 -1.79 -13.49 -3.06
C LYS A 26 -1.04 -12.90 -1.87
N VAL A 27 -0.05 -13.65 -1.36
CA VAL A 27 1.02 -13.12 -0.50
C VAL A 27 2.15 -12.58 -1.39
N PHE A 28 2.53 -11.34 -1.20
CA PHE A 28 3.69 -10.69 -1.80
C PHE A 28 4.79 -10.67 -0.73
N ALA A 29 5.71 -11.63 -0.84
CA ALA A 29 6.74 -11.81 0.17
C ALA A 29 7.83 -10.73 0.08
N TRP A 30 8.24 -10.22 1.24
CA TRP A 30 9.34 -9.25 1.36
C TRP A 30 10.63 -9.75 0.70
N ASN A 31 10.94 -11.03 0.87
CA ASN A 31 12.17 -11.63 0.34
C ASN A 31 12.18 -11.80 -1.18
N ASP A 32 11.03 -11.67 -1.84
CA ASP A 32 10.91 -11.77 -3.30
C ASP A 32 11.05 -10.41 -4.00
N LEU A 33 11.28 -9.33 -3.24
CA LEU A 33 11.36 -7.98 -3.78
C LEU A 33 12.59 -7.78 -4.64
N ILE A 34 12.38 -7.27 -5.85
CA ILE A 34 13.45 -6.87 -6.77
C ILE A 34 13.70 -5.38 -6.59
N VAL A 35 14.93 -5.04 -6.20
CA VAL A 35 15.35 -3.66 -5.98
C VAL A 35 15.63 -2.97 -7.30
N ALA A 36 14.94 -1.86 -7.55
CA ALA A 36 15.31 -0.89 -8.58
C ALA A 36 15.83 0.37 -7.89
N LYS A 37 17.02 0.84 -8.29
CA LYS A 37 17.62 2.05 -7.73
C LYS A 37 17.46 3.23 -8.67
N ASP A 38 16.98 4.36 -8.15
CA ASP A 38 17.03 5.66 -8.81
C ASP A 38 17.79 6.64 -7.91
N SER A 39 19.01 6.98 -8.30
CA SER A 39 19.95 7.87 -7.58
C SER A 39 20.12 7.52 -6.08
N SER A 40 19.35 8.13 -5.19
CA SER A 40 19.39 7.95 -3.72
C SER A 40 18.14 7.28 -3.14
N THR A 41 17.27 6.77 -3.99
CA THR A 41 16.00 6.13 -3.61
C THR A 41 15.95 4.75 -4.22
N TYR A 42 15.60 3.76 -3.41
CA TYR A 42 15.38 2.39 -3.86
C TYR A 42 13.89 2.12 -3.89
N TYR A 43 13.40 1.60 -5.00
CA TYR A 43 12.01 1.20 -5.19
C TYR A 43 11.94 -0.30 -5.37
N MET A 44 11.09 -0.96 -4.59
CA MET A 44 10.84 -2.40 -4.68
C MET A 44 9.36 -2.60 -4.97
N LYS A 45 9.05 -2.99 -6.20
CA LYS A 45 7.66 -3.20 -6.63
C LYS A 45 7.16 -4.55 -6.15
N MET A 46 6.04 -4.55 -5.42
CA MET A 46 5.32 -5.75 -4.99
C MET A 46 4.23 -6.14 -5.98
N ALA A 47 3.40 -5.18 -6.38
CA ALA A 47 2.35 -5.40 -7.38
C ALA A 47 2.08 -4.11 -8.16
N ASN A 48 1.58 -4.27 -9.39
CA ASN A 48 1.05 -3.19 -10.20
C ASN A 48 0.12 -3.78 -11.25
N GLY A 49 -1.15 -3.37 -11.27
CA GLY A 49 -2.12 -3.85 -12.25
C GLY A 49 -3.57 -3.56 -11.83
N PRO A 50 -4.53 -3.90 -12.69
CA PRO A 50 -5.94 -3.77 -12.36
C PRO A 50 -6.36 -4.81 -11.32
N THR A 51 -7.44 -4.48 -10.57
CA THR A 51 -8.15 -5.42 -9.69
C THR A 51 -9.62 -5.53 -10.09
N ALA A 52 -10.41 -6.29 -9.34
CA ALA A 52 -11.85 -6.36 -9.59
C ALA A 52 -12.51 -4.98 -9.48
N THR A 53 -12.09 -4.14 -8.52
CA THR A 53 -12.71 -2.83 -8.24
C THR A 53 -11.89 -1.65 -8.77
N LEU A 54 -10.57 -1.77 -8.91
CA LEU A 54 -9.67 -0.69 -9.31
C LEU A 54 -9.23 -0.78 -10.78
N ALA A 55 -9.03 0.38 -11.41
CA ALA A 55 -8.34 0.48 -12.70
C ALA A 55 -6.86 0.13 -12.56
N ASN A 56 -6.25 0.50 -11.42
CA ASN A 56 -4.90 0.09 -11.07
C ASN A 56 -4.69 0.12 -9.55
N LEU A 57 -4.06 -0.90 -9.02
CA LEU A 57 -3.47 -0.97 -7.69
C LEU A 57 -1.96 -1.10 -7.87
N GLU A 58 -1.20 -0.17 -7.28
CA GLU A 58 0.26 -0.28 -7.21
C GLU A 58 0.66 -0.39 -5.73
N MET A 59 1.45 -1.40 -5.41
CA MET A 59 2.04 -1.58 -4.09
C MET A 59 3.55 -1.65 -4.23
N LEU A 60 4.25 -0.80 -3.51
CA LEU A 60 5.71 -0.75 -3.54
C LEU A 60 6.29 -0.39 -2.18
N VAL A 61 7.56 -0.70 -1.99
CA VAL A 61 8.37 -0.26 -0.87
C VAL A 61 9.38 0.77 -1.36
N VAL A 62 9.60 1.78 -0.56
CA VAL A 62 10.61 2.81 -0.80
C VAL A 62 11.61 2.78 0.34
N GLU A 63 12.89 2.73 -0.02
CA GLU A 63 14.01 2.97 0.90
C GLU A 63 14.64 4.32 0.56
N LEU A 64 14.75 5.17 1.56
CA LEU A 64 15.19 6.55 1.41
C LEU A 64 16.38 6.84 2.32
N ASP A 65 17.50 7.18 1.72
CA ASP A 65 18.72 7.54 2.45
C ASP A 65 18.51 8.78 3.34
N PRO A 66 19.29 8.95 4.43
CA PRO A 66 19.26 10.13 5.27
C PRO A 66 19.39 11.45 4.50
N GLY A 67 18.53 12.42 4.81
CA GLY A 67 18.51 13.74 4.20
C GLY A 67 18.01 13.78 2.76
N LYS A 68 17.36 12.70 2.27
CA LYS A 68 16.87 12.61 0.90
C LYS A 68 15.36 12.73 0.81
N MET A 69 14.91 13.12 -0.38
CA MET A 69 13.51 13.12 -0.83
C MET A 69 13.39 12.19 -2.04
N PRO A 70 12.33 11.39 -2.17
CA PRO A 70 12.13 10.51 -3.32
C PRO A 70 11.85 11.29 -4.61
N HIS A 71 11.26 12.48 -4.47
CA HIS A 71 10.90 13.39 -5.56
C HIS A 71 10.70 14.82 -5.02
N PRO A 72 10.83 15.86 -5.84
CA PRO A 72 10.34 17.20 -5.51
C PRO A 72 8.85 17.19 -5.18
N PRO A 73 8.30 18.25 -4.53
CA PRO A 73 6.85 18.37 -4.33
C PRO A 73 6.09 18.16 -5.64
N GLN A 74 5.11 17.29 -5.62
CA GLN A 74 4.29 16.91 -6.78
C GLN A 74 2.86 16.60 -6.37
N ALA A 75 1.94 16.62 -7.34
CA ALA A 75 0.55 16.26 -7.16
C ALA A 75 0.13 15.22 -8.21
N HIS A 76 -0.62 14.21 -7.78
CA HIS A 76 -1.18 13.19 -8.66
C HIS A 76 -2.69 13.36 -8.78
N ALA A 77 -3.18 13.89 -9.90
CA ALA A 77 -4.60 14.17 -10.09
C ALA A 77 -5.51 12.91 -10.08
N ASN A 78 -4.94 11.74 -10.41
CA ASN A 78 -5.68 10.50 -10.63
C ASN A 78 -5.20 9.35 -9.75
N VAL A 79 -4.67 9.64 -8.58
CA VAL A 79 -4.16 8.64 -7.63
C VAL A 79 -4.43 9.12 -6.21
N GLU A 80 -4.97 8.25 -5.38
CA GLU A 80 -4.99 8.39 -3.92
C GLU A 80 -3.87 7.49 -3.37
N GLU A 81 -3.06 8.00 -2.43
CA GLU A 81 -1.89 7.27 -1.91
C GLU A 81 -2.03 7.03 -0.41
N LEU A 82 -1.77 5.78 0.01
CA LEU A 82 -1.60 5.42 1.41
C LEU A 82 -0.13 5.09 1.66
N ILE A 83 0.44 5.70 2.70
CA ILE A 83 1.82 5.52 3.14
C ILE A 83 1.79 4.86 4.51
N ILE A 84 2.62 3.84 4.73
CA ILE A 84 2.83 3.21 6.05
C ILE A 84 4.33 3.10 6.29
N VAL A 85 4.83 3.70 7.36
CA VAL A 85 6.26 3.65 7.70
C VAL A 85 6.60 2.31 8.35
N LYS A 86 7.61 1.63 7.81
CA LYS A 86 8.16 0.39 8.37
C LYS A 86 9.30 0.66 9.34
N GLU A 87 10.27 1.48 8.91
CA GLU A 87 11.50 1.78 9.67
C GLU A 87 11.93 3.23 9.46
N GLY A 88 12.62 3.79 10.44
CA GLY A 88 13.11 5.19 10.39
C GLY A 88 11.98 6.20 10.61
N ASN A 89 12.24 7.46 10.24
CA ASN A 89 11.29 8.57 10.38
C ASN A 89 11.07 9.23 9.03
N LEU A 90 9.82 9.42 8.66
CA LEU A 90 9.39 10.05 7.42
C LEU A 90 8.71 11.38 7.73
N LYS A 91 9.26 12.47 7.24
CA LYS A 91 8.57 13.75 7.22
C LYS A 91 7.66 13.78 5.99
N VAL A 92 6.37 13.88 6.24
CA VAL A 92 5.33 14.05 5.23
C VAL A 92 5.06 15.55 5.11
N VAL A 93 5.26 16.10 3.93
CA VAL A 93 5.02 17.51 3.64
C VAL A 93 3.86 17.61 2.65
N THR A 94 2.82 18.33 3.03
CA THR A 94 1.71 18.71 2.16
C THR A 94 1.62 20.23 2.10
N LYS A 95 0.84 20.77 1.19
CA LYS A 95 0.61 22.23 1.12
C LYS A 95 0.12 22.82 2.44
N ALA A 96 -0.65 22.07 3.22
CA ALA A 96 -1.27 22.54 4.46
C ALA A 96 -0.40 22.28 5.70
N ASN A 97 0.35 21.18 5.74
CA ASN A 97 1.01 20.68 6.94
C ASN A 97 2.34 19.98 6.66
N SER A 98 3.15 19.89 7.72
CA SER A 98 4.35 19.05 7.75
C SER A 98 4.37 18.26 9.05
N THR A 99 4.40 16.93 8.95
CA THR A 99 4.35 16.00 10.09
C THR A 99 5.44 14.95 9.95
N ILE A 100 6.15 14.64 11.04
CA ILE A 100 7.10 13.53 11.10
C ILE A 100 6.38 12.32 11.69
N ILE A 101 6.45 11.19 11.00
CA ILE A 101 5.86 9.93 11.43
C ILE A 101 6.94 8.84 11.47
N GLY A 102 6.90 8.02 12.52
CA GLY A 102 7.82 6.90 12.75
C GLY A 102 7.22 5.54 12.35
N PRO A 103 7.83 4.42 12.78
CA PRO A 103 7.37 3.08 12.45
C PRO A 103 5.93 2.80 12.89
N GLY A 104 5.05 2.48 11.96
CA GLY A 104 3.60 2.33 12.17
C GLY A 104 2.80 3.61 11.97
N GLY A 105 3.47 4.74 11.70
CA GLY A 105 2.83 5.96 11.26
C GLY A 105 2.24 5.82 9.86
N VAL A 106 1.14 6.53 9.61
CA VAL A 106 0.33 6.44 8.39
C VAL A 106 0.10 7.83 7.81
N ALA A 107 0.17 7.95 6.48
CA ALA A 107 -0.34 9.12 5.78
C ALA A 107 -1.27 8.70 4.65
N LEU A 108 -2.33 9.46 4.42
CA LEU A 108 -3.20 9.36 3.26
C LEU A 108 -3.13 10.67 2.49
N ILE A 109 -2.83 10.58 1.20
CA ILE A 109 -2.71 11.73 0.31
C ILE A 109 -3.84 11.67 -0.73
N MET A 110 -4.64 12.71 -0.75
CA MET A 110 -5.76 12.86 -1.67
C MET A 110 -5.29 13.18 -3.10
N PRO A 111 -6.03 12.77 -4.12
CA PRO A 111 -5.75 13.17 -5.49
C PRO A 111 -5.73 14.70 -5.63
N GLY A 112 -4.67 15.22 -6.28
CA GLY A 112 -4.48 16.66 -6.52
C GLY A 112 -3.77 17.41 -5.39
N ASP A 113 -3.56 16.80 -4.23
CA ASP A 113 -2.81 17.44 -3.15
C ASP A 113 -1.30 17.38 -3.41
N GLU A 114 -0.66 18.55 -3.43
CA GLU A 114 0.78 18.65 -3.55
C GLU A 114 1.45 18.10 -2.28
N HIS A 115 2.39 17.20 -2.47
CA HIS A 115 3.11 16.54 -1.38
C HIS A 115 4.52 16.14 -1.76
N THR A 116 5.35 15.92 -0.75
CA THR A 116 6.64 15.21 -0.83
C THR A 116 6.94 14.54 0.49
N PHE A 117 7.95 13.68 0.47
CA PHE A 117 8.44 12.96 1.64
C PHE A 117 9.91 13.28 1.84
N GLU A 118 10.37 13.29 3.09
CA GLU A 118 11.77 13.56 3.42
C GLU A 118 12.23 12.64 4.56
N ASN A 119 13.35 11.98 4.38
CA ASN A 119 14.03 11.33 5.49
C ASN A 119 14.86 12.38 6.25
N THR A 120 14.31 12.93 7.33
CA THR A 120 15.00 13.90 8.20
C THR A 120 15.86 13.24 9.27
N GLY A 121 15.88 11.90 9.33
CA GLY A 121 16.64 11.12 10.29
C GLY A 121 18.10 10.95 9.91
N LYS A 122 18.81 10.12 10.71
CA LYS A 122 20.22 9.75 10.49
C LYS A 122 20.40 8.32 10.00
N VAL A 123 19.31 7.58 9.87
CA VAL A 123 19.25 6.18 9.43
C VAL A 123 18.35 6.07 8.22
N LEU A 124 18.44 4.97 7.50
CA LEU A 124 17.54 4.65 6.39
C LEU A 124 16.08 4.70 6.85
N THR A 125 15.21 5.28 6.01
CA THR A 125 13.77 5.22 6.20
C THR A 125 13.17 4.29 5.17
N VAL A 126 12.34 3.35 5.63
CA VAL A 126 11.65 2.35 4.80
C VAL A 126 10.15 2.53 4.98
N TYR A 127 9.42 2.65 3.88
CA TYR A 127 7.97 2.80 3.94
C TYR A 127 7.28 2.16 2.74
N TYR A 128 6.05 1.72 2.96
CA TYR A 128 5.17 1.22 1.93
C TYR A 128 4.41 2.37 1.29
N VAL A 129 4.20 2.28 -0.02
CA VAL A 129 3.33 3.15 -0.80
C VAL A 129 2.30 2.29 -1.49
N ILE A 130 1.02 2.56 -1.24
CA ILE A 130 -0.11 1.90 -1.87
C ILE A 130 -0.87 2.96 -2.64
N ARG A 131 -0.94 2.81 -3.97
CA ARG A 131 -1.57 3.76 -4.89
C ARG A 131 -2.82 3.18 -5.49
N PHE A 132 -3.90 3.93 -5.35
CA PHE A 132 -5.21 3.55 -5.84
C PHE A 132 -5.61 4.43 -7.03
N LYS A 133 -5.91 3.79 -8.17
CA LYS A 133 -6.54 4.42 -9.32
C LYS A 133 -7.89 3.77 -9.55
N THR A 134 -8.95 4.53 -9.36
CA THR A 134 -10.33 4.05 -9.48
C THR A 134 -10.76 3.92 -10.95
N LYS A 135 -11.76 3.07 -11.23
CA LYS A 135 -12.43 2.96 -12.53
C LYS A 135 -13.38 4.14 -12.81
N THR A 136 -13.83 4.79 -11.75
CA THR A 136 -14.69 5.97 -11.77
C THR A 136 -13.91 7.22 -11.38
N PRO A 137 -14.36 8.43 -11.73
CA PRO A 137 -13.72 9.66 -11.28
C PRO A 137 -13.70 9.79 -9.76
N PHE A 138 -12.65 10.38 -9.23
CA PHE A 138 -12.53 10.71 -7.81
C PHE A 138 -13.57 11.76 -7.39
N ASN A 139 -14.11 11.62 -6.20
CA ASN A 139 -14.94 12.62 -5.56
C ASN A 139 -14.15 13.41 -4.52
N ILE A 140 -13.46 14.45 -4.98
CA ILE A 140 -12.57 15.29 -4.16
C ILE A 140 -13.35 15.96 -3.02
N GLU A 141 -14.57 16.44 -3.30
CA GLU A 141 -15.41 17.10 -2.29
C GLU A 141 -15.74 16.14 -1.14
N ARG A 142 -16.17 14.91 -1.44
CA ARG A 142 -16.43 13.87 -0.44
C ARG A 142 -15.20 13.62 0.45
N GLY A 143 -14.01 13.46 -0.16
CA GLY A 143 -12.79 13.25 0.58
C GLY A 143 -12.44 14.43 1.49
N ASN A 144 -12.59 15.67 1.02
CA ASN A 144 -12.34 16.88 1.81
C ASN A 144 -13.31 17.01 3.01
N GLN A 145 -14.59 16.68 2.81
CA GLN A 145 -15.60 16.71 3.88
C GLN A 145 -15.32 15.72 5.01
N THR A 146 -14.54 14.69 4.75
CA THR A 146 -14.16 13.65 5.74
C THR A 146 -12.72 13.78 6.26
N GLY A 147 -12.08 14.92 6.03
CA GLY A 147 -10.78 15.26 6.61
C GLY A 147 -9.60 15.36 5.64
N GLY A 148 -9.79 15.09 4.33
CA GLY A 148 -8.76 15.30 3.31
C GLY A 148 -7.49 14.46 3.53
N SER A 149 -6.36 14.96 3.03
CA SER A 149 -5.03 14.39 3.29
C SER A 149 -4.65 14.56 4.76
N PHE A 150 -4.02 13.53 5.33
CA PHE A 150 -3.53 13.58 6.71
C PHE A 150 -2.26 12.73 6.88
N ALA A 151 -1.53 13.00 7.97
CA ALA A 151 -0.49 12.13 8.49
C ALA A 151 -0.63 12.03 10.02
N GLY A 152 -0.47 10.82 10.55
CA GLY A 152 -0.51 10.55 11.98
C GLY A 152 0.51 9.49 12.37
N ASP A 153 1.10 9.65 13.56
CA ASP A 153 2.09 8.73 14.09
C ASP A 153 1.43 7.60 14.88
N TRP A 154 2.20 6.55 15.17
CA TRP A 154 1.76 5.35 15.87
C TRP A 154 1.02 5.65 17.18
N ASP A 155 1.49 6.62 17.95
CA ASP A 155 0.91 6.99 19.22
C ASP A 155 -0.43 7.76 19.12
N ASN A 156 -0.81 8.17 17.91
CA ASN A 156 -2.12 8.78 17.67
C ASN A 156 -3.27 7.74 17.63
N TRP A 157 -2.95 6.46 17.44
CA TRP A 157 -3.94 5.40 17.26
C TRP A 157 -4.39 4.82 18.60
N SER A 158 -5.68 4.97 18.92
CA SER A 158 -6.26 4.45 20.16
C SER A 158 -6.22 2.92 20.18
N VAL A 159 -5.87 2.36 21.36
CA VAL A 159 -5.80 0.90 21.59
C VAL A 159 -7.06 0.42 22.27
N GLN A 160 -7.58 -0.71 21.79
CA GLN A 160 -8.68 -1.46 22.40
C GLN A 160 -8.23 -2.89 22.62
N GLU A 161 -8.21 -3.35 23.86
CA GLU A 161 -7.95 -4.74 24.20
C GLU A 161 -9.19 -5.59 23.95
N ASN A 162 -8.97 -6.85 23.52
CA ASN A 162 -10.00 -7.84 23.35
C ASN A 162 -9.48 -9.25 23.67
N VAL A 163 -10.35 -10.24 23.66
CA VAL A 163 -10.01 -11.63 24.03
C VAL A 163 -8.97 -12.29 23.10
N LYS A 164 -8.76 -11.77 21.90
CA LYS A 164 -7.78 -12.27 20.93
C LYS A 164 -6.46 -11.51 20.95
N GLY A 165 -6.39 -10.35 21.61
CA GLY A 165 -5.25 -9.45 21.65
C GLY A 165 -5.67 -7.99 21.67
N GLU A 166 -5.20 -7.18 20.71
CA GLU A 166 -5.45 -5.74 20.66
C GLU A 166 -5.91 -5.31 19.27
N ARG A 167 -6.63 -4.19 19.23
CA ARG A 167 -6.97 -3.47 18.01
C ARG A 167 -6.59 -1.99 18.17
N ARG A 168 -6.04 -1.37 17.12
CA ARG A 168 -5.80 0.07 17.03
C ARG A 168 -6.59 0.61 15.85
N GLU A 169 -7.42 1.61 16.10
CA GLU A 169 -8.14 2.31 15.05
C GLU A 169 -7.25 3.39 14.45
N VAL A 170 -7.08 3.36 13.13
CA VAL A 170 -6.39 4.40 12.37
C VAL A 170 -7.42 5.35 11.76
N PHE A 171 -8.30 4.83 10.91
CA PHE A 171 -9.48 5.55 10.40
C PHE A 171 -10.52 4.60 9.81
N ASP A 172 -11.79 5.01 9.82
CA ASP A 172 -12.90 4.46 9.03
C ASP A 172 -13.70 5.63 8.47
N ARG A 173 -13.61 5.89 7.16
CA ARG A 173 -14.21 7.08 6.54
C ARG A 173 -14.42 6.94 5.04
N PHE A 174 -15.16 7.86 4.46
CA PHE A 174 -15.14 8.12 3.03
C PHE A 174 -13.80 8.76 2.63
N THR A 175 -13.33 8.47 1.41
CA THR A 175 -12.19 9.17 0.81
C THR A 175 -12.58 9.70 -0.58
N ALA A 176 -11.66 10.30 -1.32
CA ALA A 176 -11.94 10.68 -2.70
C ALA A 176 -12.14 9.44 -3.59
N ALA A 177 -11.37 8.38 -3.36
CA ALA A 177 -11.45 7.14 -4.10
C ALA A 177 -12.65 6.28 -3.69
N PHE A 178 -12.93 6.16 -2.39
CA PHE A 178 -13.77 5.12 -1.83
C PHE A 178 -14.96 5.65 -1.04
N GLN A 179 -16.09 4.95 -1.14
CA GLN A 179 -17.25 5.17 -0.28
C GLN A 179 -17.06 4.60 1.12
N LYS A 180 -16.11 3.67 1.27
CA LYS A 180 -15.61 3.21 2.55
C LYS A 180 -14.14 2.85 2.40
N MET A 181 -13.31 3.40 3.28
CA MET A 181 -11.93 3.00 3.47
C MET A 181 -11.67 2.91 4.97
N GLU A 182 -11.34 1.71 5.42
CA GLU A 182 -11.07 1.42 6.82
C GLU A 182 -9.65 0.92 6.96
N LEU A 183 -8.88 1.51 7.86
CA LEU A 183 -7.55 1.04 8.24
C LEU A 183 -7.49 0.88 9.75
N HIS A 184 -7.08 -0.29 10.20
CA HIS A 184 -6.80 -0.57 11.59
C HIS A 184 -5.59 -1.50 11.74
N VAL A 185 -5.04 -1.57 12.94
CA VAL A 185 -4.03 -2.56 13.30
C VAL A 185 -4.66 -3.60 14.23
N THR A 186 -4.41 -4.87 13.94
CA THR A 186 -4.78 -5.99 14.81
C THR A 186 -3.53 -6.65 15.35
N SER A 187 -3.50 -6.91 16.66
CA SER A 187 -2.53 -7.78 17.32
C SER A 187 -3.26 -9.05 17.78
N LEU A 188 -2.82 -10.21 17.28
CA LEU A 188 -3.40 -11.51 17.65
C LEU A 188 -2.43 -12.28 18.54
N ASN A 189 -2.91 -12.76 19.67
CA ASN A 189 -2.17 -13.69 20.52
C ASN A 189 -1.81 -15.00 19.77
N PRO A 190 -0.77 -15.74 20.19
CA PRO A 190 -0.37 -16.99 19.57
C PRO A 190 -1.54 -17.96 19.41
N GLY A 191 -1.67 -18.57 18.21
CA GLY A 191 -2.72 -19.52 17.87
C GLY A 191 -4.09 -18.92 17.56
N GLN A 192 -4.33 -17.65 17.84
CA GLN A 192 -5.61 -17.00 17.56
C GLN A 192 -5.83 -16.81 16.05
N VAL A 193 -7.11 -16.81 15.66
CA VAL A 193 -7.56 -16.49 14.30
C VAL A 193 -8.22 -15.11 14.29
N SER A 194 -8.02 -14.35 13.22
CA SER A 194 -8.67 -13.04 13.05
C SER A 194 -10.19 -13.20 13.11
N HIS A 195 -10.72 -14.06 12.28
CA HIS A 195 -12.12 -14.43 12.13
C HIS A 195 -12.25 -15.82 11.48
N ASN A 196 -13.45 -16.39 11.49
CA ASN A 196 -13.72 -17.59 10.69
C ASN A 196 -13.54 -17.29 9.19
N PRO A 197 -13.16 -18.28 8.37
CA PRO A 197 -13.10 -18.11 6.93
C PRO A 197 -14.38 -17.48 6.38
N HIS A 198 -14.25 -16.42 5.63
CA HIS A 198 -15.37 -15.68 5.04
C HIS A 198 -14.96 -15.01 3.72
N LYS A 199 -15.90 -14.38 3.06
CA LYS A 199 -15.71 -13.58 1.84
C LYS A 199 -16.63 -12.37 1.89
N HIS A 200 -16.19 -11.29 1.28
CA HIS A 200 -16.96 -10.04 1.14
C HIS A 200 -16.58 -9.30 -0.16
N PRO A 201 -17.43 -8.39 -0.65
CA PRO A 201 -17.17 -7.67 -1.90
C PRO A 201 -16.02 -6.65 -1.79
N GLN A 202 -15.66 -6.19 -0.59
CA GLN A 202 -14.52 -5.30 -0.38
C GLN A 202 -13.22 -6.01 -0.76
N GLU A 203 -12.30 -5.30 -1.39
CA GLU A 203 -10.91 -5.73 -1.49
C GLU A 203 -10.18 -5.38 -0.20
N GLU A 204 -9.21 -6.22 0.18
CA GLU A 204 -8.49 -6.04 1.45
C GLU A 204 -6.99 -6.21 1.25
N ILE A 205 -6.21 -5.36 1.91
CA ILE A 205 -4.75 -5.48 1.99
C ILE A 205 -4.34 -5.64 3.44
N ILE A 206 -3.57 -6.71 3.70
CA ILE A 206 -2.92 -6.93 5.00
C ILE A 206 -1.44 -6.64 4.87
N LEU A 207 -0.88 -5.84 5.77
CA LEU A 207 0.55 -5.66 5.93
C LEU A 207 1.00 -6.24 7.26
N ILE A 208 1.81 -7.30 7.22
CA ILE A 208 2.36 -7.90 8.44
C ILE A 208 3.44 -7.00 9.01
N ARG A 209 3.21 -6.46 10.20
CA ARG A 209 4.16 -5.60 10.92
C ARG A 209 5.12 -6.40 11.79
N LYS A 210 4.61 -7.42 12.50
CA LYS A 210 5.40 -8.31 13.37
C LYS A 210 4.81 -9.73 13.40
N GLY A 211 5.66 -10.71 13.63
CA GLY A 211 5.26 -12.11 13.79
C GLY A 211 5.09 -12.84 12.46
N THR A 212 4.42 -14.00 12.53
CA THR A 212 4.17 -14.89 11.39
C THR A 212 2.72 -15.32 11.34
N ALA A 213 2.15 -15.32 10.15
CA ALA A 213 0.77 -15.70 9.89
C ALA A 213 0.69 -16.96 9.02
N LEU A 214 -0.38 -17.72 9.19
CA LEU A 214 -0.88 -18.64 8.19
C LEU A 214 -2.12 -18.01 7.56
N VAL A 215 -2.07 -17.78 6.26
CA VAL A 215 -3.09 -17.07 5.49
C VAL A 215 -3.88 -18.07 4.65
N LEU A 216 -5.19 -18.11 4.80
CA LEU A 216 -6.09 -18.85 3.92
C LEU A 216 -6.38 -18.00 2.67
N LEU A 217 -6.15 -18.55 1.50
CA LEU A 217 -6.39 -17.96 0.17
C LEU A 217 -7.19 -18.95 -0.68
N GLY A 218 -8.51 -18.78 -0.74
CA GLY A 218 -9.40 -19.74 -1.36
C GLY A 218 -9.36 -21.09 -0.65
N GLU A 219 -8.92 -22.15 -1.33
CA GLU A 219 -8.82 -23.50 -0.76
C GLU A 219 -7.42 -23.83 -0.20
N GLY A 220 -6.44 -22.93 -0.40
CA GLY A 220 -5.05 -23.13 0.01
C GLY A 220 -4.63 -22.23 1.16
N THR A 221 -3.53 -22.57 1.81
CA THR A 221 -2.90 -21.74 2.83
C THR A 221 -1.47 -21.38 2.45
N GLN A 222 -1.04 -20.16 2.79
CA GLN A 222 0.33 -19.69 2.58
C GLN A 222 0.87 -19.06 3.87
N PRO A 223 2.15 -19.26 4.20
CA PRO A 223 2.79 -18.50 5.27
C PRO A 223 3.00 -17.04 4.85
N ALA A 224 2.95 -16.14 5.84
CA ALA A 224 3.36 -14.75 5.70
C ALA A 224 4.12 -14.30 6.94
N ALA A 225 5.07 -13.38 6.79
CA ALA A 225 5.94 -12.90 7.85
C ALA A 225 6.03 -11.36 7.86
N ALA A 226 6.69 -10.81 8.86
CA ALA A 226 6.89 -9.36 8.96
C ALA A 226 7.51 -8.78 7.67
N GLY A 227 6.88 -7.77 7.12
CA GLY A 227 7.24 -7.14 5.85
C GLY A 227 6.37 -7.57 4.67
N ASP A 228 5.71 -8.72 4.74
CA ASP A 228 4.86 -9.21 3.66
C ASP A 228 3.57 -8.40 3.54
N LEU A 229 3.14 -8.17 2.29
CA LEU A 229 1.80 -7.71 1.95
C LEU A 229 0.96 -8.87 1.44
N ILE A 230 -0.31 -8.90 1.85
CA ILE A 230 -1.30 -9.86 1.39
C ILE A 230 -2.44 -9.07 0.74
N PHE A 231 -2.83 -9.46 -0.45
CA PHE A 231 -4.02 -8.92 -1.10
C PHE A 231 -5.11 -9.98 -1.14
N PHE A 232 -6.29 -9.61 -0.69
CA PHE A 232 -7.52 -10.39 -0.84
C PHE A 232 -8.41 -9.70 -1.87
N ALA A 233 -8.63 -10.37 -2.98
CA ALA A 233 -9.52 -9.90 -4.03
C ALA A 233 -10.99 -9.96 -3.55
N SER A 234 -11.84 -9.12 -4.15
CA SER A 234 -13.29 -9.12 -3.92
C SER A 234 -13.86 -10.55 -3.99
N ASP A 235 -14.72 -10.89 -3.04
CA ASP A 235 -15.40 -12.19 -2.91
C ASP A 235 -14.47 -13.43 -2.82
N SER A 236 -13.20 -13.23 -2.50
CA SER A 236 -12.25 -14.32 -2.26
C SER A 236 -12.38 -14.85 -0.82
N LEU A 237 -12.50 -16.18 -0.66
CA LEU A 237 -12.49 -16.79 0.67
C LEU A 237 -11.14 -16.60 1.34
N HIS A 238 -11.13 -16.05 2.54
CA HIS A 238 -9.89 -15.76 3.27
C HIS A 238 -10.05 -15.83 4.77
N ALA A 239 -8.93 -16.00 5.46
CA ALA A 239 -8.76 -15.88 6.91
C ALA A 239 -7.27 -15.74 7.23
N LEU A 240 -6.96 -15.30 8.45
CA LEU A 240 -5.60 -15.18 8.94
C LEU A 240 -5.50 -15.71 10.35
N LYS A 241 -4.44 -16.51 10.62
CA LYS A 241 -4.14 -17.11 11.92
C LYS A 241 -2.73 -16.72 12.34
N ASN A 242 -2.54 -16.37 13.61
CA ASN A 242 -1.20 -16.29 14.20
C ASN A 242 -0.60 -17.71 14.27
N ALA A 243 0.39 -17.99 13.43
CA ALA A 243 1.11 -19.25 13.37
C ALA A 243 2.40 -19.26 14.19
N GLY A 244 2.76 -18.13 14.79
CA GLY A 244 3.96 -17.97 15.61
C GLY A 244 3.74 -18.22 17.10
N THR A 245 4.80 -17.99 17.87
CA THR A 245 4.82 -18.12 19.35
C THR A 245 4.78 -16.76 20.05
N THR A 246 4.79 -15.67 19.30
CA THR A 246 4.67 -14.29 19.76
C THR A 246 3.43 -13.63 19.14
N PRO A 247 2.95 -12.49 19.66
CA PRO A 247 1.86 -11.76 19.03
C PRO A 247 2.14 -11.46 17.55
N LEU A 248 1.14 -11.67 16.70
CA LEU A 248 1.11 -11.28 15.30
C LEU A 248 0.45 -9.91 15.19
N GLU A 249 1.17 -8.93 14.66
CA GLU A 249 0.65 -7.58 14.47
C GLU A 249 0.61 -7.23 12.98
N TYR A 250 -0.54 -6.75 12.49
CA TYR A 250 -0.72 -6.40 11.08
C TYR A 250 -1.69 -5.24 10.90
N PHE A 251 -1.46 -4.44 9.88
CA PHE A 251 -2.46 -3.50 9.35
C PHE A 251 -3.47 -4.27 8.49
N ALA A 252 -4.74 -3.95 8.65
CA ALA A 252 -5.82 -4.41 7.79
C ALA A 252 -6.48 -3.18 7.15
N LEU A 253 -6.43 -3.12 5.84
CA LEU A 253 -7.00 -2.08 5.00
C LEU A 253 -8.10 -2.67 4.13
N GLN A 254 -9.33 -2.23 4.35
CA GLN A 254 -10.49 -2.57 3.52
C GLN A 254 -10.96 -1.34 2.76
N PHE A 255 -11.39 -1.53 1.50
CA PHE A 255 -11.87 -0.43 0.67
C PHE A 255 -12.95 -0.88 -0.34
N GLN A 256 -13.89 0.05 -0.63
CA GLN A 256 -15.00 -0.16 -1.57
C GLN A 256 -15.43 1.14 -2.23
#